data_fc6cafd3c856fb0edd8f428a975bfc3d
#
_entry.id   fc6cafd3c856fb0edd8f428a975bfc3d
#
_cell.length_a   1.000
_cell.length_b   1.000
_cell.length_c   1.000
_cell.angle_alpha   90.00
_cell.angle_beta   90.00
_cell.angle_gamma   90.00
#
_symmetry.space_group_name_H-M   'P 1'
#
loop_
_entity.id
_entity.type
_entity.pdbx_description
1 polymer ?
#
loop_
_entity_poly.entity_id
_entity_poly.type
_entity_poly.pdbx_seq_one_letter_code
_entity_poly.pdbx_strand_id
1 'polypeptide(L)'
;MVPSKALARSNAQRQADYRQRHLKSEDHNLQRLGLMVDLHAKLALQRLARCYGVTQRSMLEGLIMQAQRVAIDAAIATSPSGHADYYDGRLTLHRSTVTP
;
A
#
# COMPACT_ATOMS: atom_id res chain seq x y z
N MET A 1 -9.08 -39.28 15.96
CA MET A 1 -9.01 -38.08 15.64
C MET A 1 -7.77 -37.58 16.06
N VAL A 2 -7.56 -36.72 15.72
CA VAL A 2 -6.34 -36.19 15.79
C VAL A 2 -6.51 -34.75 15.96
N PRO A 3 -6.95 -34.36 17.12
CA PRO A 3 -7.25 -32.97 17.32
C PRO A 3 -6.07 -32.06 17.05
N SER A 4 -4.91 -32.46 17.54
CA SER A 4 -3.75 -31.60 17.32
C SER A 4 -3.37 -31.56 15.86
N LYS A 5 -3.47 -32.69 15.19
CA LYS A 5 -3.17 -32.74 13.78
C LYS A 5 -4.21 -31.97 12.99
N ALA A 6 -5.46 -32.08 13.37
CA ALA A 6 -6.50 -31.32 12.73
C ALA A 6 -6.31 -29.84 12.96
N LEU A 7 -5.86 -29.46 14.15
CA LEU A 7 -5.59 -28.07 14.45
C LEU A 7 -4.46 -27.52 13.60
N ALA A 8 -3.37 -28.27 13.49
CA ALA A 8 -2.24 -27.85 12.69
C ALA A 8 -2.65 -27.69 11.24
N ARG A 9 -3.37 -28.68 10.74
CA ARG A 9 -3.91 -28.60 9.39
C ARG A 9 -4.86 -27.43 9.24
N SER A 10 -5.65 -27.22 10.28
CA SER A 10 -6.64 -26.17 10.25
C SER A 10 -6.01 -24.80 10.12
N ASN A 11 -4.86 -24.58 10.79
CA ASN A 11 -4.17 -23.32 10.66
C ASN A 11 -3.62 -23.14 9.27
N ALA A 12 -2.97 -24.15 8.75
CA ALA A 12 -2.43 -24.06 7.38
C ALA A 12 -3.56 -23.91 6.38
N GLN A 13 -4.64 -24.65 6.60
CA GLN A 13 -5.80 -24.59 5.72
C GLN A 13 -6.44 -23.22 5.77
N ARG A 14 -6.57 -22.65 6.94
CA ARG A 14 -7.14 -21.31 7.07
C ARG A 14 -6.30 -20.26 6.35
N GLN A 15 -4.99 -20.38 6.47
CA GLN A 15 -4.12 -19.45 5.77
C GLN A 15 -4.24 -19.62 4.26
N ALA A 16 -4.32 -20.85 3.81
CA ALA A 16 -4.50 -21.12 2.39
C ALA A 16 -5.85 -20.61 1.90
N ASP A 17 -6.91 -20.87 2.69
CA ASP A 17 -8.25 -20.43 2.33
C ASP A 17 -8.33 -18.90 2.32
N TYR A 18 -7.74 -18.27 3.31
CA TYR A 18 -7.70 -16.81 3.37
C TYR A 18 -7.00 -16.26 2.13
N ARG A 19 -5.86 -16.85 1.81
CA ARG A 19 -5.07 -16.41 0.66
C ARG A 19 -5.86 -16.59 -0.63
N GLN A 20 -6.51 -17.72 -0.79
CA GLN A 20 -7.28 -17.99 -2.00
C GLN A 20 -8.47 -17.05 -2.13
N ARG A 21 -9.17 -16.81 -1.04
CA ARG A 21 -10.30 -15.90 -1.09
C ARG A 21 -9.89 -14.51 -1.45
N HIS A 22 -8.78 -14.05 -0.88
CA HIS A 22 -8.31 -12.69 -1.16
C HIS A 22 -7.67 -12.59 -2.53
N LEU A 23 -7.08 -13.67 -3.01
CA LEU A 23 -6.54 -13.68 -4.36
C LEU A 23 -7.63 -13.46 -5.40
N LYS A 24 -8.84 -13.96 -5.12
CA LYS A 24 -9.94 -13.77 -6.04
C LYS A 24 -10.54 -12.39 -5.95
N SER A 25 -10.32 -11.66 -4.87
CA SER A 25 -10.86 -10.32 -4.71
C SER A 25 -9.76 -9.28 -4.68
N GLU A 26 -8.95 -9.28 -3.64
CA GLU A 26 -7.95 -8.23 -3.44
C GLU A 26 -6.53 -8.75 -3.40
N ASP A 27 -6.33 -9.93 -2.85
CA ASP A 27 -4.98 -10.42 -2.57
C ASP A 27 -4.16 -10.70 -3.82
N HIS A 28 -4.82 -11.01 -4.95
CA HIS A 28 -4.05 -11.21 -6.17
C HIS A 28 -3.45 -9.91 -6.69
N ASN A 29 -3.89 -8.78 -6.16
CA ASN A 29 -3.30 -7.49 -6.50
C ASN A 29 -2.16 -7.12 -5.58
N LEU A 30 -1.88 -7.95 -4.57
CA LEU A 30 -0.79 -7.67 -3.66
C LEU A 30 0.54 -7.90 -4.35
N GLN A 31 1.41 -6.92 -4.24
CA GLN A 31 2.74 -6.99 -4.80
C GLN A 31 3.75 -6.71 -3.70
N ARG A 32 4.87 -7.41 -3.75
CA ARG A 32 5.93 -7.18 -2.79
C ARG A 32 6.67 -5.90 -3.13
N LEU A 33 6.85 -5.06 -2.12
CA LEU A 33 7.59 -3.83 -2.27
C LEU A 33 8.81 -3.91 -1.37
N GLY A 34 9.97 -4.21 -1.96
CA GLY A 34 11.20 -4.32 -1.20
C GLY A 34 12.02 -3.07 -1.36
N LEU A 35 12.03 -2.25 -0.32
CA LEU A 35 12.74 -0.98 -0.33
C LEU A 35 13.52 -0.81 0.96
N MET A 36 14.68 -0.20 0.83
CA MET A 36 15.40 0.32 1.98
C MET A 36 15.05 1.78 2.14
N VAL A 37 14.65 2.16 3.34
CA VAL A 37 14.24 3.53 3.60
C VAL A 37 15.07 4.09 4.74
N ASP A 38 15.09 5.41 4.83
CA ASP A 38 15.78 6.10 5.91
C ASP A 38 15.20 5.66 7.25
N LEU A 39 16.08 5.58 8.25
CA LEU A 39 15.67 5.16 9.59
C LEU A 39 14.59 6.06 10.16
N HIS A 40 14.72 7.36 9.97
CA HIS A 40 13.72 8.30 10.48
C HIS A 40 12.36 8.09 9.83
N ALA A 41 12.35 7.77 8.54
CA ALA A 41 11.11 7.49 7.83
C ALA A 41 10.48 6.21 8.36
N LYS A 42 11.29 5.18 8.62
CA LYS A 42 10.77 3.94 9.17
C LYS A 42 10.18 4.14 10.55
N LEU A 43 10.86 4.89 11.40
CA LEU A 43 10.36 5.18 12.74
C LEU A 43 9.09 6.01 12.67
N ALA A 44 9.03 6.97 11.76
CA ALA A 44 7.83 7.77 11.58
C ALA A 44 6.65 6.92 11.14
N LEU A 45 6.89 5.96 10.26
CA LEU A 45 5.83 5.05 9.82
C LEU A 45 5.29 4.24 10.99
N GLN A 46 6.18 3.76 11.86
CA GLN A 46 5.76 3.01 13.04
C GLN A 46 4.91 3.88 13.97
N ARG A 47 5.33 5.12 14.18
CA ARG A 47 4.60 6.04 15.04
C ARG A 47 3.25 6.40 14.46
N LEU A 48 3.20 6.67 13.16
CA LEU A 48 1.94 7.00 12.49
C LEU A 48 0.97 5.85 12.54
N ALA A 49 1.45 4.64 12.28
CA ALA A 49 0.59 3.46 12.33
C ALA A 49 0.01 3.28 13.72
N ARG A 50 0.83 3.46 14.74
CA ARG A 50 0.36 3.34 16.13
C ARG A 50 -0.63 4.44 16.46
N CYS A 51 -0.35 5.65 16.01
CA CYS A 51 -1.22 6.80 16.26
C CYS A 51 -2.61 6.59 15.69
N TYR A 52 -2.69 6.04 14.50
CA TYR A 52 -3.97 5.82 13.83
C TYR A 52 -4.57 4.44 14.10
N GLY A 53 -3.85 3.60 14.85
CA GLY A 53 -4.36 2.27 15.18
C GLY A 53 -4.45 1.34 14.00
N VAL A 54 -3.54 1.45 13.06
CA VAL A 54 -3.52 0.63 11.86
C VAL A 54 -2.16 -0.04 11.73
N THR A 55 -2.05 -0.98 10.80
CA THR A 55 -0.76 -1.62 10.51
C THR A 55 0.14 -0.67 9.75
N GLN A 56 1.44 -0.93 9.80
CA GLN A 56 2.39 -0.13 9.04
C GLN A 56 2.10 -0.22 7.55
N ARG A 57 1.72 -1.39 7.08
CA ARG A 57 1.35 -1.57 5.68
C ARG A 57 0.16 -0.70 5.31
N SER A 58 -0.89 -0.75 6.13
CA SER A 58 -2.08 0.03 5.87
C SER A 58 -1.77 1.53 5.88
N MET A 59 -0.95 1.95 6.84
CA MET A 59 -0.55 3.35 6.92
C MET A 59 0.22 3.77 5.67
N LEU A 60 1.17 2.94 5.25
CA LEU A 60 1.98 3.23 4.08
C LEU A 60 1.13 3.29 2.81
N GLU A 61 0.22 2.34 2.65
CA GLU A 61 -0.68 2.32 1.50
C GLU A 61 -1.52 3.61 1.45
N GLY A 62 -2.03 4.01 2.60
CA GLY A 62 -2.81 5.24 2.67
C GLY A 62 -2.00 6.47 2.29
N LEU A 63 -0.79 6.56 2.78
CA LEU A 63 0.07 7.68 2.47
C LEU A 63 0.41 7.73 0.98
N ILE A 64 0.70 6.58 0.39
CA ILE A 64 1.03 6.51 -1.04
C ILE A 64 -0.18 6.93 -1.87
N MET A 65 -1.35 6.43 -1.56
CA MET A 65 -2.54 6.75 -2.32
C MET A 65 -2.91 8.23 -2.17
N GLN A 66 -2.70 8.79 -0.99
CA GLN A 66 -2.93 10.21 -0.78
C GLN A 66 -1.96 11.05 -1.60
N ALA A 67 -0.70 10.67 -1.61
CA ALA A 67 0.30 11.39 -2.40
C ALA A 67 -0.02 11.30 -3.89
N GLN A 68 -0.49 10.15 -4.35
CA GLN A 68 -0.87 10.00 -5.75
C GLN A 68 -2.05 10.92 -6.10
N ARG A 69 -3.02 11.00 -5.21
CA ARG A 69 -4.17 11.87 -5.45
C ARG A 69 -3.73 13.33 -5.58
N VAL A 70 -2.85 13.77 -4.70
CA VAL A 70 -2.31 15.13 -4.77
C VAL A 70 -1.59 15.35 -6.09
N ALA A 71 -0.79 14.38 -6.52
CA ALA A 71 -0.05 14.49 -7.77
C ALA A 71 -1.00 14.56 -8.98
N ILE A 72 -2.02 13.73 -8.99
CA ILE A 72 -2.98 13.72 -10.09
C ILE A 72 -3.75 15.04 -10.13
N ASP A 73 -4.19 15.52 -8.99
CA ASP A 73 -4.91 16.80 -8.92
C ASP A 73 -4.04 17.94 -9.43
N ALA A 74 -2.78 17.95 -9.05
CA ALA A 74 -1.85 18.96 -9.53
C ALA A 74 -1.63 18.85 -11.03
N ALA A 75 -1.56 17.63 -11.55
CA ALA A 75 -1.40 17.41 -12.98
C ALA A 75 -2.59 17.90 -13.77
N ILE A 76 -3.80 17.62 -13.30
CA ILE A 76 -5.02 18.04 -13.96
C ILE A 76 -5.12 19.57 -13.96
N ALA A 77 -4.75 20.18 -12.87
CA ALA A 77 -4.78 21.64 -12.76
C ALA A 77 -3.78 22.31 -13.70
N THR A 78 -2.71 21.62 -14.03
CA THR A 78 -1.64 22.17 -14.85
C THR A 78 -1.90 21.98 -16.34
N SER A 79 -2.53 20.87 -16.73
CA SER A 79 -2.64 20.50 -18.14
C SER A 79 -3.91 19.69 -18.36
N PRO A 80 -4.59 19.88 -19.52
CA PRO A 80 -5.76 19.06 -19.85
C PRO A 80 -5.44 17.57 -19.94
N SER A 81 -4.22 17.20 -20.28
CA SER A 81 -3.80 15.82 -20.39
C SER A 81 -3.08 15.33 -19.12
N GLY A 82 -3.19 16.09 -18.02
CA GLY A 82 -2.42 15.79 -16.82
C GLY A 82 -2.67 14.41 -16.27
N HIS A 83 -3.92 13.96 -16.26
CA HIS A 83 -4.25 12.63 -15.76
C HIS A 83 -3.53 11.55 -16.56
N ALA A 84 -3.62 11.61 -17.88
CA ALA A 84 -2.97 10.65 -18.73
C ALA A 84 -1.45 10.75 -18.61
N ASP A 85 -0.93 11.96 -18.54
CA ASP A 85 0.50 12.17 -18.42
C ASP A 85 1.06 11.56 -17.14
N TYR A 86 0.29 11.61 -16.06
CA TYR A 86 0.72 10.98 -14.81
C TYR A 86 0.86 9.46 -14.98
N TYR A 87 -0.17 8.83 -15.52
CA TYR A 87 -0.15 7.37 -15.67
C TYR A 87 0.84 6.89 -16.71
N ASP A 88 1.13 7.72 -17.70
CA ASP A 88 2.11 7.38 -18.74
C ASP A 88 3.54 7.67 -18.33
N GLY A 89 3.72 8.26 -17.15
CA GLY A 89 5.05 8.56 -16.65
C GLY A 89 5.72 9.72 -17.34
N ARG A 90 4.95 10.55 -18.04
CA ARG A 90 5.51 11.70 -18.74
C ARG A 90 5.42 12.98 -17.92
N LEU A 91 4.72 12.92 -16.80
CA LEU A 91 4.52 14.09 -15.98
C LEU A 91 5.72 14.32 -15.07
N THR A 92 6.15 15.55 -14.97
CA THR A 92 7.17 15.94 -14.02
C THR A 92 6.59 17.03 -13.13
N LEU A 93 6.53 16.74 -11.84
CA LEU A 93 6.05 17.69 -10.86
C LEU A 93 7.18 18.10 -9.96
N HIS A 94 7.10 19.32 -9.47
CA HIS A 94 8.06 19.77 -8.49
C HIS A 94 7.89 18.96 -7.22
N ARG A 95 9.01 18.60 -6.59
CA ARG A 95 8.97 17.71 -5.43
C ARG A 95 8.13 18.26 -4.29
N SER A 96 8.11 19.57 -4.13
CA SER A 96 7.34 20.20 -3.07
C SER A 96 5.83 20.03 -3.26
N THR A 97 5.40 19.63 -4.45
CA THR A 97 3.99 19.35 -4.70
C THR A 97 3.54 18.09 -3.97
N VAL A 98 4.44 17.14 -3.77
CA VAL A 98 4.15 15.86 -3.17
C VAL A 98 4.40 15.88 -1.68
N THR A 99 5.46 16.54 -1.25
CA THR A 99 5.81 16.62 0.17
C THR A 99 5.34 17.94 0.75
N PRO A 100 4.54 17.88 1.80
CA PRO A 100 4.07 19.10 2.44
C PRO A 100 5.17 19.90 3.09
#